data_ae637fbd73531417cea73575df2f97c5
#
_entry.id   ae637fbd73531417cea73575df2f97c5
#
_cell.length_a   1.000
_cell.length_b   1.000
_cell.length_c   1.000
_cell.angle_alpha   90.00
_cell.angle_beta   90.00
_cell.angle_gamma   90.00
#
_symmetry.space_group_name_H-M   'P 1'
#
loop_
_entity.id
_entity.type
_entity.pdbx_description
1 polymer ?
#
loop_
_entity_poly.entity_id
_entity_poly.type
_entity_poly.pdbx_seq_one_letter_code
_entity_poly.pdbx_strand_id
1 'polypeptide(L)'
;MIQNSKIGTLEVVTGSMYSGKSEELIRRLRRAEYAKQKIVAFKHAIDNRYGENGVFSHENNSFRAYPVSDVSQMEEIMEKNVDAEVIGIDEVQFFGKKVVDFCKKYVEYGKRVIVAGLDMSFRAEPYEPVPELMSIADQVDKLHAICMVCGKPAYASQRLINGEPAYYDDPLVMVGANENYEARCRRHHIVRYRSDKKGKIYFIVGTEINVGKKFVEKMYEEQLVDNKKIETIVIKGQMDENEKSNLIKLRKKINTALIENDYIFVRITG
;
A
#
# COMPACT_ATOMS: atom_id res chain seq x y z
N MET A 1 -40.95 16.31 -7.57
CA MET A 1 -40.56 15.14 -8.38
C MET A 1 -39.10 14.85 -8.11
N ILE A 2 -38.82 13.80 -7.39
CA ILE A 2 -37.44 13.32 -7.20
C ILE A 2 -37.07 12.72 -8.56
N GLN A 3 -36.23 13.43 -9.34
CA GLN A 3 -35.60 12.84 -10.51
C GLN A 3 -34.89 11.55 -10.06
N ASN A 4 -35.20 10.44 -10.72
CA ASN A 4 -34.49 9.17 -10.59
C ASN A 4 -33.07 9.40 -11.10
N SER A 5 -32.24 10.03 -10.28
CA SER A 5 -30.81 10.14 -10.56
C SER A 5 -30.26 8.73 -10.52
N LYS A 6 -29.73 8.28 -11.65
CA LYS A 6 -29.03 6.99 -11.75
C LYS A 6 -27.93 7.01 -10.68
N ILE A 7 -28.02 6.11 -9.71
CA ILE A 7 -27.00 5.98 -8.65
C ILE A 7 -25.78 5.33 -9.29
N GLY A 8 -24.62 5.96 -9.16
CA GLY A 8 -23.34 5.39 -9.60
C GLY A 8 -22.86 4.29 -8.65
N THR A 9 -21.80 3.61 -9.03
CA THR A 9 -21.18 2.56 -8.22
C THR A 9 -19.68 2.65 -8.25
N LEU A 10 -19.02 2.28 -7.14
CA LEU A 10 -17.57 2.11 -7.03
C LEU A 10 -17.23 0.64 -6.85
N GLU A 11 -16.44 0.11 -7.77
CA GLU A 11 -15.92 -1.25 -7.73
C GLU A 11 -14.39 -1.21 -7.56
N VAL A 12 -13.87 -1.95 -6.59
CA VAL A 12 -12.42 -2.05 -6.33
C VAL A 12 -11.94 -3.47 -6.61
N VAL A 13 -10.99 -3.60 -7.53
CA VAL A 13 -10.27 -4.85 -7.82
C VAL A 13 -8.87 -4.73 -7.26
N THR A 14 -8.54 -5.55 -6.28
CA THR A 14 -7.25 -5.42 -5.59
C THR A 14 -6.57 -6.76 -5.34
N GLY A 15 -5.35 -6.73 -4.82
CA GLY A 15 -4.54 -7.90 -4.53
C GLY A 15 -3.06 -7.69 -4.87
N SER A 16 -2.23 -8.71 -4.62
CA SER A 16 -0.80 -8.66 -4.92
C SER A 16 -0.49 -8.52 -6.42
N MET A 17 0.75 -8.26 -6.78
CA MET A 17 1.20 -8.42 -8.15
C MET A 17 0.91 -9.85 -8.65
N TYR A 18 0.70 -9.99 -9.94
CA TYR A 18 0.35 -11.26 -10.61
C TYR A 18 -0.98 -11.89 -10.20
N SER A 19 -1.89 -11.14 -9.56
CA SER A 19 -3.21 -11.66 -9.16
C SER A 19 -4.31 -11.49 -10.21
N GLY A 20 -4.00 -10.95 -11.40
CA GLY A 20 -4.98 -10.76 -12.48
C GLY A 20 -5.84 -9.50 -12.36
N LYS A 21 -5.43 -8.48 -11.58
CA LYS A 21 -6.19 -7.24 -11.40
C LYS A 21 -6.50 -6.51 -12.70
N SER A 22 -5.48 -6.25 -13.51
CA SER A 22 -5.65 -5.56 -14.81
C SER A 22 -6.48 -6.40 -15.78
N GLU A 23 -6.37 -7.71 -15.75
CA GLU A 23 -7.23 -8.63 -16.54
C GLU A 23 -8.70 -8.51 -16.14
N GLU A 24 -8.98 -8.50 -14.83
CA GLU A 24 -10.33 -8.36 -14.31
C GLU A 24 -10.91 -6.96 -14.63
N LEU A 25 -10.09 -5.89 -14.51
CA LEU A 25 -10.48 -4.55 -14.95
C LEU A 25 -10.85 -4.57 -16.44
N ILE A 26 -9.97 -5.07 -17.31
CA ILE A 26 -10.21 -5.17 -18.75
C ILE A 26 -11.47 -5.97 -19.04
N ARG A 27 -11.69 -7.10 -18.36
CA ARG A 27 -12.89 -7.92 -18.51
C ARG A 27 -14.15 -7.14 -18.19
N ARG A 28 -14.17 -6.32 -17.13
CA ARG A 28 -15.31 -5.48 -16.75
C ARG A 28 -15.55 -4.37 -17.78
N LEU A 29 -14.49 -3.70 -18.23
CA LEU A 29 -14.57 -2.64 -19.23
C LEU A 29 -15.09 -3.19 -20.56
N ARG A 30 -14.61 -4.35 -21.03
CA ARG A 30 -15.13 -5.00 -22.26
C ARG A 30 -16.60 -5.37 -22.14
N ARG A 31 -17.07 -5.82 -20.98
CA ARG A 31 -18.50 -6.08 -20.76
C ARG A 31 -19.34 -4.81 -20.89
N ALA A 32 -18.84 -3.68 -20.38
CA ALA A 32 -19.49 -2.39 -20.56
C ALA A 32 -19.49 -1.95 -22.05
N GLU A 33 -18.39 -2.20 -22.77
CA GLU A 33 -18.29 -1.95 -24.21
C GLU A 33 -19.31 -2.78 -25.02
N TYR A 34 -19.45 -4.07 -24.72
CA TYR A 34 -20.50 -4.91 -25.32
C TYR A 34 -21.91 -4.41 -25.01
N ALA A 35 -22.11 -3.79 -23.85
CA ALA A 35 -23.35 -3.13 -23.49
C ALA A 35 -23.52 -1.74 -24.15
N LYS A 36 -22.61 -1.36 -25.04
CA LYS A 36 -22.58 -0.06 -25.75
C LYS A 36 -22.52 1.16 -24.84
N GLN A 37 -21.95 0.99 -23.64
CA GLN A 37 -21.71 2.08 -22.71
C GLN A 37 -20.45 2.85 -23.13
N LYS A 38 -20.47 4.16 -22.96
CA LYS A 38 -19.30 5.01 -23.19
C LYS A 38 -18.32 4.88 -22.04
N ILE A 39 -17.07 4.55 -22.37
CA ILE A 39 -16.03 4.21 -21.40
C ILE A 39 -14.86 5.17 -21.52
N VAL A 40 -14.37 5.65 -20.40
CA VAL A 40 -13.06 6.30 -20.27
C VAL A 40 -12.20 5.46 -19.32
N ALA A 41 -11.01 5.09 -19.76
CA ALA A 41 -10.07 4.36 -18.92
C ALA A 41 -8.77 5.14 -18.76
N PHE A 42 -8.20 5.06 -17.55
CA PHE A 42 -6.94 5.70 -17.16
C PHE A 42 -5.93 4.67 -16.69
N LYS A 43 -4.68 4.92 -16.99
CA LYS A 43 -3.54 4.24 -16.35
C LYS A 43 -2.53 5.28 -15.85
N HIS A 44 -1.80 4.98 -14.79
CA HIS A 44 -0.75 5.88 -14.33
C HIS A 44 0.45 5.85 -15.28
N ALA A 45 0.96 7.04 -15.66
CA ALA A 45 2.06 7.18 -16.63
C ALA A 45 3.39 6.54 -16.18
N ILE A 46 3.56 6.26 -14.89
CA ILE A 46 4.72 5.53 -14.37
C ILE A 46 4.77 4.07 -14.85
N ASP A 47 3.63 3.51 -15.26
CA ASP A 47 3.56 2.15 -15.76
C ASP A 47 3.87 2.09 -17.27
N ASN A 48 5.15 2.03 -17.59
CA ASN A 48 5.66 1.93 -18.98
C ASN A 48 5.89 0.50 -19.45
N ARG A 49 5.47 -0.52 -18.69
CA ARG A 49 5.82 -1.93 -18.94
C ARG A 49 5.32 -2.47 -20.27
N TYR A 50 4.24 -1.92 -20.84
CA TYR A 50 3.58 -2.49 -22.03
C TYR A 50 3.13 -1.44 -23.08
N GLY A 51 3.78 -0.27 -23.19
CA GLY A 51 3.49 0.74 -24.20
C GLY A 51 2.63 1.92 -23.69
N GLU A 52 2.58 2.99 -24.51
CA GLU A 52 2.09 4.30 -24.05
C GLU A 52 0.56 4.43 -23.95
N ASN A 53 -0.23 3.64 -24.69
CA ASN A 53 -1.65 3.95 -24.94
C ASN A 53 -2.63 2.83 -24.52
N GLY A 54 -2.42 2.11 -23.42
CA GLY A 54 -3.40 1.10 -23.00
C GLY A 54 -3.13 0.49 -21.62
N VAL A 55 -4.17 -0.08 -21.00
CA VAL A 55 -4.04 -1.04 -19.92
C VAL A 55 -3.71 -2.38 -20.56
N PHE A 56 -2.65 -3.01 -20.12
CA PHE A 56 -2.22 -4.31 -20.62
C PHE A 56 -2.16 -5.32 -19.48
N SER A 57 -2.67 -6.52 -19.73
CA SER A 57 -2.44 -7.65 -18.85
C SER A 57 -1.16 -8.40 -19.25
N HIS A 58 -0.65 -9.25 -18.37
CA HIS A 58 0.49 -10.12 -18.65
C HIS A 58 0.25 -11.09 -19.83
N GLU A 59 -1.00 -11.34 -20.19
CA GLU A 59 -1.41 -12.22 -21.31
C GLU A 59 -1.66 -11.47 -22.64
N ASN A 60 -1.12 -10.25 -22.82
CA ASN A 60 -1.32 -9.39 -24.00
C ASN A 60 -2.78 -8.97 -24.27
N ASN A 61 -3.67 -9.10 -23.31
CA ASN A 61 -4.96 -8.46 -23.37
C ASN A 61 -4.81 -6.97 -23.12
N SER A 62 -5.40 -6.13 -24.00
CA SER A 62 -5.31 -4.67 -23.83
C SER A 62 -6.68 -4.01 -23.89
N PHE A 63 -6.80 -2.89 -23.21
CA PHE A 63 -7.90 -1.96 -23.34
C PHE A 63 -7.34 -0.54 -23.48
N ARG A 64 -7.89 0.25 -24.42
CA ARG A 64 -7.41 1.61 -24.65
C ARG A 64 -7.61 2.47 -23.39
N ALA A 65 -6.55 3.12 -22.91
CA ALA A 65 -6.59 3.98 -21.74
C ALA A 65 -5.72 5.22 -21.94
N TYR A 66 -6.07 6.29 -21.26
CA TYR A 66 -5.28 7.51 -21.23
C TYR A 66 -4.16 7.37 -20.20
N PRO A 67 -2.89 7.51 -20.61
CA PRO A 67 -1.78 7.62 -19.67
C PRO A 67 -1.82 9.00 -19.02
N VAL A 68 -1.91 9.05 -17.71
CA VAL A 68 -2.00 10.29 -16.93
C VAL A 68 -1.08 10.22 -15.70
N SER A 69 -0.54 11.37 -15.31
CA SER A 69 0.39 11.46 -14.18
C SER A 69 -0.30 11.85 -12.87
N ASP A 70 -1.48 12.44 -12.95
CA ASP A 70 -2.22 12.92 -11.79
C ASP A 70 -3.73 13.02 -12.05
N VAL A 71 -4.48 13.31 -10.99
CA VAL A 71 -5.93 13.45 -11.04
C VAL A 71 -6.40 14.67 -11.84
N SER A 72 -5.58 15.73 -11.92
CA SER A 72 -5.97 16.95 -12.69
C SER A 72 -6.09 16.62 -14.18
N GLN A 73 -5.15 15.83 -14.71
CA GLN A 73 -5.25 15.35 -16.10
C GLN A 73 -6.46 14.43 -16.33
N MET A 74 -6.83 13.63 -15.31
CA MET A 74 -8.06 12.83 -15.40
C MET A 74 -9.30 13.74 -15.52
N GLU A 75 -9.37 14.81 -14.72
CA GLU A 75 -10.48 15.77 -14.77
C GLU A 75 -10.58 16.46 -16.14
N GLU A 76 -9.48 16.93 -16.70
CA GLU A 76 -9.45 17.55 -18.03
C GLU A 76 -9.97 16.61 -19.14
N ILE A 77 -9.67 15.32 -19.02
CA ILE A 77 -10.15 14.30 -19.96
C ILE A 77 -11.64 14.07 -19.75
N MET A 78 -12.10 14.01 -18.49
CA MET A 78 -13.52 13.82 -18.18
C MET A 78 -14.39 15.00 -18.60
N GLU A 79 -13.89 16.23 -18.54
CA GLU A 79 -14.59 17.42 -19.07
C GLU A 79 -14.90 17.30 -20.58
N LYS A 80 -14.03 16.62 -21.33
CA LYS A 80 -14.23 16.34 -22.76
C LYS A 80 -15.07 15.09 -23.03
N ASN A 81 -15.36 14.29 -22.00
CA ASN A 81 -16.07 13.02 -22.07
C ASN A 81 -17.22 12.99 -21.04
N VAL A 82 -18.00 14.05 -20.95
CA VAL A 82 -19.09 14.20 -19.98
C VAL A 82 -20.15 13.10 -20.07
N ASP A 83 -20.31 12.51 -21.26
CA ASP A 83 -21.25 11.45 -21.57
C ASP A 83 -20.68 10.03 -21.26
N ALA A 84 -19.45 9.92 -20.75
CA ALA A 84 -18.92 8.66 -20.26
C ALA A 84 -19.82 8.08 -19.16
N GLU A 85 -20.15 6.80 -19.24
CA GLU A 85 -20.97 6.08 -18.27
C GLU A 85 -20.13 5.23 -17.34
N VAL A 86 -18.98 4.77 -17.82
CA VAL A 86 -18.05 3.90 -17.09
C VAL A 86 -16.65 4.50 -17.07
N ILE A 87 -16.03 4.51 -15.91
CA ILE A 87 -14.66 4.98 -15.70
C ILE A 87 -13.83 3.83 -15.17
N GLY A 88 -12.74 3.50 -15.87
CA GLY A 88 -11.75 2.51 -15.41
C GLY A 88 -10.47 3.19 -14.97
N ILE A 89 -9.86 2.75 -13.87
CA ILE A 89 -8.58 3.29 -13.40
C ILE A 89 -7.66 2.13 -13.03
N ASP A 90 -6.55 1.99 -13.73
CA ASP A 90 -5.53 1.00 -13.37
C ASP A 90 -4.38 1.63 -12.56
N GLU A 91 -3.70 0.80 -11.77
CA GLU A 91 -2.59 1.18 -10.89
C GLU A 91 -2.94 2.37 -9.96
N VAL A 92 -4.17 2.32 -9.40
CA VAL A 92 -4.78 3.44 -8.66
C VAL A 92 -3.95 3.89 -7.45
N GLN A 93 -3.08 3.05 -6.89
CA GLN A 93 -2.21 3.38 -5.76
C GLN A 93 -1.20 4.50 -6.07
N PHE A 94 -0.95 4.80 -7.33
CA PHE A 94 0.01 5.85 -7.70
C PHE A 94 -0.60 7.25 -7.76
N PHE A 95 -1.93 7.39 -7.75
CA PHE A 95 -2.60 8.70 -7.85
C PHE A 95 -2.74 9.45 -6.51
N GLY A 96 -2.36 8.83 -5.40
CA GLY A 96 -2.48 9.44 -4.07
C GLY A 96 -3.94 9.68 -3.63
N LYS A 97 -4.15 10.40 -2.54
CA LYS A 97 -5.48 10.57 -1.93
C LYS A 97 -6.51 11.30 -2.80
N LYS A 98 -6.07 12.17 -3.70
CA LYS A 98 -6.99 12.93 -4.58
C LYS A 98 -7.88 12.03 -5.45
N VAL A 99 -7.43 10.82 -5.77
CA VAL A 99 -8.24 9.87 -6.57
C VAL A 99 -9.49 9.40 -5.82
N VAL A 100 -9.48 9.42 -4.49
CA VAL A 100 -10.67 9.08 -3.69
C VAL A 100 -11.78 10.08 -3.92
N ASP A 101 -11.47 11.39 -3.88
CA ASP A 101 -12.43 12.45 -4.13
C ASP A 101 -12.92 12.42 -5.59
N PHE A 102 -12.03 12.13 -6.53
CA PHE A 102 -12.40 11.88 -7.93
C PHE A 102 -13.43 10.75 -8.06
N CYS A 103 -13.17 9.60 -7.44
CA CYS A 103 -14.09 8.46 -7.49
C CYS A 103 -15.46 8.82 -6.87
N LYS A 104 -15.48 9.43 -5.68
CA LYS A 104 -16.71 9.89 -5.02
C LYS A 104 -17.53 10.80 -5.92
N LYS A 105 -16.90 11.84 -6.49
CA LYS A 105 -17.52 12.80 -7.40
C LYS A 105 -18.22 12.12 -8.57
N TYR A 106 -17.52 11.20 -9.24
CA TYR A 106 -18.10 10.56 -10.42
C TYR A 106 -19.16 9.51 -10.08
N VAL A 107 -19.07 8.86 -8.94
CA VAL A 107 -20.17 8.02 -8.41
C VAL A 107 -21.42 8.87 -8.12
N GLU A 108 -21.27 10.04 -7.50
CA GLU A 108 -22.37 10.98 -7.26
C GLU A 108 -22.99 11.47 -8.59
N TYR A 109 -22.19 11.58 -9.65
CA TYR A 109 -22.69 11.89 -11.00
C TYR A 109 -23.32 10.69 -11.72
N GLY A 110 -23.56 9.60 -11.02
CA GLY A 110 -24.22 8.40 -11.55
C GLY A 110 -23.34 7.55 -12.46
N LYS A 111 -22.02 7.70 -12.42
CA LYS A 111 -21.08 6.90 -13.20
C LYS A 111 -20.73 5.60 -12.48
N ARG A 112 -20.45 4.56 -13.24
CA ARG A 112 -19.83 3.33 -12.75
C ARG A 112 -18.32 3.50 -12.76
N VAL A 113 -17.69 3.53 -11.59
CA VAL A 113 -16.25 3.69 -11.43
C VAL A 113 -15.64 2.34 -11.03
N ILE A 114 -14.63 1.87 -11.77
CA ILE A 114 -13.95 0.61 -11.53
C ILE A 114 -12.48 0.92 -11.37
N VAL A 115 -11.92 0.61 -10.21
CA VAL A 115 -10.50 0.85 -9.94
C VAL A 115 -9.76 -0.46 -9.71
N ALA A 116 -8.52 -0.54 -10.20
CA ALA A 116 -7.63 -1.67 -9.97
C ALA A 116 -6.31 -1.19 -9.36
N GLY A 117 -5.80 -1.89 -8.35
CA GLY A 117 -4.55 -1.52 -7.72
C GLY A 117 -4.07 -2.45 -6.61
N LEU A 118 -2.85 -2.20 -6.14
CA LEU A 118 -2.22 -2.95 -5.06
C LEU A 118 -2.77 -2.48 -3.71
N ASP A 119 -3.31 -3.40 -2.91
CA ASP A 119 -3.77 -3.12 -1.55
C ASP A 119 -2.63 -3.01 -0.54
N MET A 120 -1.49 -3.61 -0.86
CA MET A 120 -0.30 -3.59 -0.01
C MET A 120 0.95 -3.31 -0.80
N SER A 121 1.89 -2.60 -0.17
CA SER A 121 3.24 -2.41 -0.66
C SER A 121 4.07 -3.71 -0.55
N PHE A 122 5.31 -3.67 -1.05
CA PHE A 122 6.27 -4.78 -0.87
C PHE A 122 6.59 -5.07 0.61
N ARG A 123 6.28 -4.14 1.52
CA ARG A 123 6.42 -4.30 2.97
C ARG A 123 5.27 -5.08 3.60
N ALA A 124 4.27 -5.49 2.80
CA ALA A 124 2.98 -6.02 3.25
C ALA A 124 2.23 -5.06 4.20
N GLU A 125 2.40 -3.77 3.98
CA GLU A 125 1.67 -2.70 4.65
C GLU A 125 0.63 -2.11 3.70
N PRO A 126 -0.49 -1.57 4.21
CA PRO A 126 -1.51 -0.92 3.40
C PRO A 126 -0.91 0.10 2.43
N TYR A 127 -1.33 0.09 1.18
CA TYR A 127 -0.87 1.01 0.16
C TYR A 127 -1.96 2.03 -0.16
N GLU A 128 -1.81 3.21 0.42
CA GLU A 128 -2.74 4.31 0.17
C GLU A 128 -2.76 4.69 -1.33
N PRO A 129 -3.93 5.04 -1.88
CA PRO A 129 -5.21 5.26 -1.22
C PRO A 129 -6.15 4.03 -1.24
N VAL A 130 -5.68 2.86 -1.63
CA VAL A 130 -6.53 1.68 -1.89
C VAL A 130 -7.37 1.25 -0.68
N PRO A 131 -6.86 1.25 0.57
CA PRO A 131 -7.68 0.93 1.74
C PRO A 131 -8.88 1.85 1.92
N GLU A 132 -8.72 3.15 1.64
CA GLU A 132 -9.83 4.11 1.72
C GLU A 132 -10.86 3.83 0.61
N LEU A 133 -10.42 3.58 -0.62
CA LEU A 133 -11.30 3.19 -1.72
C LEU A 133 -12.07 1.90 -1.41
N MET A 134 -11.40 0.89 -0.83
CA MET A 134 -12.05 -0.35 -0.41
C MET A 134 -13.15 -0.12 0.64
N SER A 135 -12.97 0.85 1.54
CA SER A 135 -13.94 1.11 2.61
C SER A 135 -15.21 1.80 2.13
N ILE A 136 -15.14 2.55 1.01
CA ILE A 136 -16.28 3.29 0.44
C ILE A 136 -16.89 2.62 -0.79
N ALA A 137 -16.31 1.50 -1.25
CA ALA A 137 -16.75 0.79 -2.44
C ALA A 137 -18.04 0.01 -2.21
N ASP A 138 -18.88 -0.05 -3.26
CA ASP A 138 -20.06 -0.93 -3.30
C ASP A 138 -19.65 -2.40 -3.47
N GLN A 139 -18.53 -2.64 -4.17
CA GLN A 139 -17.98 -3.98 -4.39
C GLN A 139 -16.46 -3.97 -4.28
N VAL A 140 -15.92 -4.94 -3.54
CA VAL A 140 -14.46 -5.17 -3.41
C VAL A 140 -14.15 -6.62 -3.78
N ASP A 141 -13.31 -6.80 -4.79
CA ASP A 141 -12.78 -8.10 -5.19
C ASP A 141 -11.28 -8.15 -4.89
N LYS A 142 -10.92 -8.90 -3.85
CA LYS A 142 -9.54 -9.14 -3.47
C LYS A 142 -9.02 -10.42 -4.10
N LEU A 143 -8.25 -10.27 -5.16
CA LEU A 143 -7.67 -11.36 -5.94
C LEU A 143 -6.38 -11.88 -5.30
N HIS A 144 -6.11 -13.16 -5.52
CA HIS A 144 -4.91 -13.82 -5.03
C HIS A 144 -4.12 -14.41 -6.17
N ALA A 145 -2.83 -14.08 -6.23
CA ALA A 145 -1.88 -14.81 -7.05
C ALA A 145 -1.48 -16.13 -6.39
N ILE A 146 -0.59 -16.87 -7.03
CA ILE A 146 -0.03 -18.11 -6.50
C ILE A 146 1.36 -17.84 -5.90
N CYS A 147 1.58 -18.30 -4.68
CA CYS A 147 2.88 -18.17 -4.02
C CYS A 147 3.95 -18.95 -4.77
N MET A 148 4.97 -18.25 -5.25
CA MET A 148 6.06 -18.84 -6.05
C MET A 148 6.89 -19.91 -5.29
N VAL A 149 6.76 -19.97 -3.95
CA VAL A 149 7.50 -20.95 -3.14
C VAL A 149 6.71 -22.23 -2.89
N CYS A 150 5.39 -22.12 -2.64
CA CYS A 150 4.63 -23.28 -2.14
C CYS A 150 3.29 -23.54 -2.86
N GLY A 151 2.98 -22.81 -3.93
CA GLY A 151 1.76 -22.99 -4.70
C GLY A 151 0.44 -22.61 -3.99
N LYS A 152 0.48 -22.10 -2.75
CA LYS A 152 -0.71 -21.65 -2.02
C LYS A 152 -1.10 -20.23 -2.43
N PRO A 153 -2.33 -19.77 -2.14
CA PRO A 153 -2.72 -18.39 -2.41
C PRO A 153 -1.72 -17.38 -1.84
N ALA A 154 -1.30 -16.45 -2.67
CA ALA A 154 -0.37 -15.41 -2.28
C ALA A 154 -1.09 -14.31 -1.49
N TYR A 155 -0.35 -13.70 -0.58
CA TYR A 155 -0.83 -12.66 0.32
C TYR A 155 -0.29 -11.28 -0.07
N ALA A 156 0.98 -11.19 -0.48
CA ALA A 156 1.68 -9.95 -0.74
C ALA A 156 2.65 -10.06 -1.92
N SER A 157 3.05 -8.93 -2.44
CA SER A 157 4.11 -8.81 -3.44
C SER A 157 5.46 -8.78 -2.74
N GLN A 158 6.31 -9.76 -3.01
CA GLN A 158 7.68 -9.81 -2.55
C GLN A 158 8.56 -9.05 -3.54
N ARG A 159 9.22 -7.98 -3.10
CA ARG A 159 10.27 -7.33 -3.90
C ARG A 159 11.59 -8.05 -3.67
N LEU A 160 12.29 -8.31 -4.77
CA LEU A 160 13.64 -8.85 -4.79
C LEU A 160 14.58 -7.85 -5.47
N ILE A 161 15.75 -7.61 -4.87
CA ILE A 161 16.83 -6.81 -5.43
C ILE A 161 18.03 -7.75 -5.57
N ASN A 162 18.48 -7.97 -6.80
CA ASN A 162 19.52 -8.96 -7.10
C ASN A 162 19.21 -10.37 -6.54
N GLY A 163 17.94 -10.78 -6.58
CA GLY A 163 17.49 -12.09 -6.09
C GLY A 163 17.25 -12.17 -4.58
N GLU A 164 17.56 -11.14 -3.80
CA GLU A 164 17.40 -11.10 -2.36
C GLU A 164 16.19 -10.24 -1.94
N PRO A 165 15.45 -10.59 -0.87
CA PRO A 165 14.39 -9.76 -0.35
C PRO A 165 14.84 -8.33 -0.08
N ALA A 166 14.05 -7.35 -0.53
CA ALA A 166 14.30 -5.93 -0.31
C ALA A 166 14.35 -5.58 1.18
N TYR A 167 15.08 -4.53 1.51
CA TYR A 167 15.09 -3.97 2.84
C TYR A 167 13.85 -3.11 3.09
N TYR A 168 13.42 -3.04 4.34
CA TYR A 168 12.24 -2.26 4.75
C TYR A 168 12.37 -0.77 4.39
N ASP A 169 13.58 -0.22 4.52
CA ASP A 169 13.91 1.18 4.26
C ASP A 169 14.23 1.49 2.78
N ASP A 170 14.16 0.49 1.90
CA ASP A 170 14.25 0.74 0.45
C ASP A 170 13.06 1.59 -0.02
N PRO A 171 13.23 2.46 -1.04
CA PRO A 171 12.15 3.30 -1.55
C PRO A 171 10.89 2.52 -1.87
N LEU A 172 9.71 3.10 -1.58
CA LEU A 172 8.43 2.43 -1.82
C LEU A 172 8.20 2.14 -3.30
N VAL A 173 8.57 3.09 -4.16
CA VAL A 173 8.55 2.95 -5.61
C VAL A 173 9.99 3.02 -6.10
N MET A 174 10.43 2.03 -6.85
CA MET A 174 11.69 2.04 -7.58
C MET A 174 11.39 1.78 -9.05
N VAL A 175 12.08 2.47 -9.92
CA VAL A 175 12.03 2.27 -11.38
C VAL A 175 13.44 1.86 -11.81
N GLY A 176 13.62 0.62 -12.26
CA GLY A 176 14.93 0.16 -12.71
C GLY A 176 15.02 -1.32 -13.08
N ALA A 177 16.07 -1.67 -13.80
CA ALA A 177 16.24 -2.97 -14.47
C ALA A 177 16.55 -4.16 -13.55
N ASN A 178 16.85 -3.94 -12.26
CA ASN A 178 17.29 -5.00 -11.34
C ASN A 178 16.22 -5.41 -10.32
N GLU A 179 14.98 -4.94 -10.50
CA GLU A 179 13.88 -5.30 -9.63
C GLU A 179 13.10 -6.48 -10.17
N ASN A 180 12.89 -7.44 -9.32
CA ASN A 180 11.95 -8.52 -9.56
C ASN A 180 10.91 -8.55 -8.45
N TYR A 181 9.69 -8.88 -8.83
CA TYR A 181 8.63 -9.11 -7.88
C TYR A 181 8.14 -10.54 -7.99
N GLU A 182 7.74 -11.10 -6.87
CA GLU A 182 7.12 -12.41 -6.79
C GLU A 182 5.88 -12.34 -5.91
N ALA A 183 4.90 -13.19 -6.19
CA ALA A 183 3.77 -13.37 -5.31
C ALA A 183 4.13 -14.33 -4.17
N ARG A 184 3.89 -13.96 -2.92
CA ARG A 184 4.24 -14.78 -1.74
C ARG A 184 3.08 -14.86 -0.75
N CYS A 185 2.90 -16.03 -0.13
CA CYS A 185 1.97 -16.19 0.97
C CYS A 185 2.57 -15.61 2.28
N ARG A 186 1.76 -15.46 3.34
CA ARG A 186 2.21 -14.91 4.63
C ARG A 186 3.41 -15.62 5.23
N ARG A 187 3.58 -16.93 4.97
CA ARG A 187 4.70 -17.71 5.48
C ARG A 187 6.00 -17.39 4.73
N HIS A 188 5.92 -17.06 3.44
CA HIS A 188 7.08 -16.92 2.57
C HIS A 188 7.38 -15.48 2.15
N HIS A 189 6.56 -14.52 2.58
CA HIS A 189 6.85 -13.10 2.41
C HIS A 189 7.85 -12.65 3.47
N ILE A 190 8.96 -12.06 3.04
CA ILE A 190 10.07 -11.62 3.88
C ILE A 190 10.38 -10.17 3.56
N VAL A 191 10.52 -9.36 4.61
CA VAL A 191 11.07 -8.01 4.53
C VAL A 191 12.33 -8.00 5.39
N ARG A 192 13.44 -7.60 4.81
CA ARG A 192 14.72 -7.50 5.52
C ARG A 192 14.83 -6.16 6.22
N TYR A 193 15.57 -6.15 7.30
CA TYR A 193 15.94 -4.93 7.99
C TYR A 193 17.45 -4.82 7.96
N ARG A 194 17.99 -3.61 7.66
CA ARG A 194 19.43 -3.41 7.64
C ARG A 194 19.96 -3.55 9.06
N SER A 195 20.89 -4.51 9.24
CA SER A 195 21.54 -4.75 10.52
C SER A 195 22.72 -3.79 10.79
N ASP A 196 23.05 -2.95 9.81
CA ASP A 196 24.29 -2.16 9.81
C ASP A 196 24.25 -0.95 10.74
N LYS A 197 23.08 -0.58 11.23
CA LYS A 197 22.98 0.37 12.32
C LYS A 197 23.12 -0.41 13.63
N LYS A 198 24.23 -0.19 14.29
CA LYS A 198 24.62 -0.80 15.56
C LYS A 198 23.76 -0.33 16.75
N GLY A 199 22.50 0.05 16.50
CA GLY A 199 21.60 0.43 17.57
C GLY A 199 21.35 -0.73 18.52
N LYS A 200 21.57 -0.53 19.81
CA LYS A 200 21.26 -1.51 20.85
C LYS A 200 19.88 -1.21 21.44
N ILE A 201 19.08 -2.24 21.59
CA ILE A 201 17.79 -2.15 22.27
C ILE A 201 17.95 -2.62 23.70
N TYR A 202 17.54 -1.79 24.64
CA TYR A 202 17.48 -2.13 26.05
C TYR A 202 16.02 -2.17 26.50
N PHE A 203 15.56 -3.32 26.95
CA PHE A 203 14.26 -3.48 27.56
C PHE A 203 14.39 -3.28 29.07
N ILE A 204 13.71 -2.26 29.59
CA ILE A 204 13.71 -1.96 31.03
C ILE A 204 12.32 -2.30 31.54
N VAL A 205 12.24 -3.37 32.34
CA VAL A 205 11.01 -3.82 32.99
C VAL A 205 11.13 -3.51 34.47
N GLY A 206 10.21 -2.73 35.01
CA GLY A 206 10.19 -2.39 36.43
C GLY A 206 8.78 -2.10 36.91
N THR A 207 8.49 -2.55 38.14
CA THR A 207 7.20 -2.33 38.79
C THR A 207 7.06 -0.92 39.38
N GLU A 208 8.18 -0.21 39.59
CA GLU A 208 8.18 1.16 40.10
C GLU A 208 8.62 2.18 39.03
N ILE A 209 7.92 3.31 39.00
CA ILE A 209 8.15 4.40 38.03
C ILE A 209 9.60 4.94 38.08
N ASN A 210 10.26 4.88 39.22
CA ASN A 210 11.57 5.49 39.42
C ASN A 210 12.78 4.58 39.08
N VAL A 211 12.63 3.24 39.09
CA VAL A 211 13.74 2.33 38.83
C VAL A 211 14.20 2.42 37.36
N GLY A 212 13.25 2.42 36.43
CA GLY A 212 13.58 2.57 35.02
C GLY A 212 14.19 3.95 34.70
N LYS A 213 13.73 5.02 35.36
CA LYS A 213 14.27 6.36 35.17
C LYS A 213 15.71 6.47 35.60
N LYS A 214 16.04 6.01 36.80
CA LYS A 214 17.41 6.01 37.31
C LYS A 214 18.38 5.15 36.48
N PHE A 215 17.90 4.00 35.96
CA PHE A 215 18.70 3.18 35.08
C PHE A 215 18.99 3.89 33.74
N VAL A 216 17.99 4.51 33.15
CA VAL A 216 18.14 5.30 31.91
C VAL A 216 19.06 6.50 32.16
N GLU A 217 18.88 7.23 33.26
CA GLU A 217 19.75 8.35 33.65
C GLU A 217 21.20 7.91 33.81
N LYS A 218 21.44 6.80 34.51
CA LYS A 218 22.78 6.24 34.66
C LYS A 218 23.42 5.80 33.33
N MET A 219 22.64 5.17 32.45
CA MET A 219 23.13 4.79 31.13
C MET A 219 23.35 6.04 30.23
N TYR A 220 22.57 7.11 30.42
CA TYR A 220 22.81 8.40 29.79
C TYR A 220 24.14 9.00 30.24
N GLU A 221 24.40 9.01 31.54
CA GLU A 221 25.65 9.51 32.10
C GLU A 221 26.89 8.72 31.61
N GLU A 222 26.77 7.40 31.50
CA GLU A 222 27.84 6.53 31.01
C GLU A 222 28.06 6.58 29.47
N GLN A 223 27.05 6.99 28.68
CA GLN A 223 27.07 6.99 27.22
C GLN A 223 27.15 8.38 26.59
N LEU A 224 26.84 9.44 27.34
CA LEU A 224 26.93 10.83 26.86
C LEU A 224 28.34 11.28 26.46
N VAL A 225 29.35 10.54 26.90
CA VAL A 225 30.75 10.79 26.56
C VAL A 225 31.04 10.59 25.06
N ASP A 226 30.17 9.89 24.31
CA ASP A 226 30.43 9.47 22.91
C ASP A 226 29.53 10.12 21.85
N ASN A 227 28.79 11.16 22.12
CA ASN A 227 27.91 11.87 21.15
C ASN A 227 26.90 10.95 20.40
N LYS A 228 26.35 9.95 21.06
CA LYS A 228 25.43 8.99 20.44
C LYS A 228 23.97 9.45 20.54
N LYS A 229 23.21 9.19 19.47
CA LYS A 229 21.76 9.47 19.45
C LYS A 229 21.01 8.41 20.25
N ILE A 230 20.17 8.84 21.18
CA ILE A 230 19.39 7.97 22.06
C ILE A 230 17.92 8.33 21.93
N GLU A 231 17.05 7.34 21.76
CA GLU A 231 15.59 7.50 21.83
C GLU A 231 15.00 6.61 22.93
N THR A 232 14.06 7.14 23.70
CA THR A 232 13.34 6.37 24.72
C THR A 232 11.88 6.18 24.30
N ILE A 233 11.46 4.93 24.20
CA ILE A 233 10.09 4.53 23.92
C ILE A 233 9.46 4.04 25.22
N VAL A 234 8.44 4.75 25.71
CA VAL A 234 7.72 4.36 26.93
C VAL A 234 6.45 3.61 26.53
N ILE A 235 6.31 2.40 27.05
CA ILE A 235 5.10 1.58 26.93
C ILE A 235 4.42 1.60 28.28
N LYS A 236 3.20 2.15 28.35
CA LYS A 236 2.36 2.05 29.55
C LYS A 236 1.62 0.72 29.47
N GLY A 237 1.85 -0.13 30.45
CA GLY A 237 1.26 -1.46 30.48
C GLY A 237 0.04 -1.51 31.40
N GLN A 238 -1.14 -1.55 30.84
CA GLN A 238 -2.12 -2.59 31.12
C GLN A 238 -2.43 -3.18 29.76
N MET A 239 -2.05 -4.41 29.55
CA MET A 239 -2.20 -5.09 28.29
C MET A 239 -3.61 -5.65 28.22
N ASP A 240 -4.46 -5.15 27.30
CA ASP A 240 -5.75 -5.74 26.98
C ASP A 240 -5.76 -6.43 25.60
N GLU A 241 -6.84 -7.12 25.26
CA GLU A 241 -6.91 -8.01 24.09
C GLU A 241 -6.69 -7.37 22.70
N ASN A 242 -6.54 -6.05 22.61
CA ASN A 242 -6.20 -5.32 21.38
C ASN A 242 -4.69 -5.31 21.02
N GLU A 243 -3.89 -6.08 21.72
CA GLU A 243 -2.43 -6.01 21.76
C GLU A 243 -1.70 -6.36 20.48
N LYS A 244 -2.23 -7.25 19.66
CA LYS A 244 -1.54 -7.61 18.39
C LYS A 244 -1.32 -6.39 17.48
N SER A 245 -2.29 -5.50 17.42
CA SER A 245 -2.20 -4.24 16.67
C SER A 245 -1.16 -3.29 17.27
N ASN A 246 -1.09 -3.23 18.60
CA ASN A 246 -0.13 -2.40 19.33
C ASN A 246 1.31 -2.93 19.23
N LEU A 247 1.50 -4.25 19.23
CA LEU A 247 2.81 -4.87 19.02
C LEU A 247 3.35 -4.62 17.61
N ILE A 248 2.50 -4.63 16.59
CA ILE A 248 2.90 -4.28 15.21
C ILE A 248 3.32 -2.81 15.13
N LYS A 249 2.53 -1.90 15.71
CA LYS A 249 2.86 -0.46 15.76
C LYS A 249 4.14 -0.21 16.54
N LEU A 250 4.33 -0.90 17.67
CA LEU A 250 5.52 -0.81 18.49
C LEU A 250 6.76 -1.30 17.74
N ARG A 251 6.67 -2.48 17.09
CA ARG A 251 7.74 -3.02 16.25
C ARG A 251 8.13 -2.04 15.15
N LYS A 252 7.15 -1.42 14.49
CA LYS A 252 7.40 -0.39 13.47
C LYS A 252 8.12 0.81 14.07
N LYS A 253 7.65 1.31 15.22
CA LYS A 253 8.26 2.44 15.92
C LYS A 253 9.70 2.15 16.35
N ILE A 254 9.97 0.97 16.92
CA ILE A 254 11.31 0.54 17.32
C ILE A 254 12.23 0.43 16.08
N ASN A 255 11.77 -0.18 15.00
CA ASN A 255 12.56 -0.33 13.79
C ASN A 255 12.88 1.02 13.14
N THR A 256 11.92 1.96 13.11
CA THR A 256 12.17 3.32 12.62
C THR A 256 13.19 4.04 13.50
N ALA A 257 13.03 3.94 14.80
CA ALA A 257 13.94 4.57 15.76
C ALA A 257 15.38 3.98 15.69
N LEU A 258 15.53 2.68 15.45
CA LEU A 258 16.84 2.02 15.22
C LEU A 258 17.56 2.56 13.97
N ILE A 259 16.83 3.08 12.99
CA ILE A 259 17.40 3.67 11.79
C ILE A 259 18.06 5.03 12.11
N GLU A 260 17.54 5.76 13.06
CA GLU A 260 17.93 7.13 13.37
C GLU A 260 18.84 7.26 14.59
N ASN A 261 18.82 6.23 15.47
CA ASN A 261 19.46 6.29 16.78
C ASN A 261 20.44 5.13 17.03
N ASP A 262 21.49 5.38 17.78
CA ASP A 262 22.48 4.38 18.19
C ASP A 262 21.96 3.48 19.31
N TYR A 263 21.04 4.01 20.15
CA TYR A 263 20.44 3.30 21.29
C TYR A 263 18.96 3.56 21.36
N ILE A 264 18.19 2.52 21.66
CA ILE A 264 16.77 2.63 21.96
C ILE A 264 16.51 2.00 23.32
N PHE A 265 15.88 2.76 24.20
CA PHE A 265 15.40 2.27 25.47
C PHE A 265 13.89 2.05 25.39
N VAL A 266 13.45 0.81 25.58
CA VAL A 266 12.04 0.46 25.65
C VAL A 266 11.70 0.26 27.11
N ARG A 267 10.94 1.20 27.69
CA ARG A 267 10.47 1.16 29.07
C ARG A 267 9.04 0.66 29.12
N ILE A 268 8.82 -0.39 29.89
CA ILE A 268 7.49 -0.93 30.19
C ILE A 268 7.17 -0.52 31.62
N THR A 269 6.10 0.23 31.80
CA THR A 269 5.57 0.64 33.13
C THR A 269 4.25 -0.08 33.35
N GLY A 270 4.12 -0.79 34.45
CA GLY A 270 2.87 -1.39 34.91
C GLY A 270 1.86 -0.34 35.38
#